data_7dd24708e82fb140c227177abcc2879b
#
_entry.id   7dd24708e82fb140c227177abcc2879b
#
_cell.length_a   1.000
_cell.length_b   1.000
_cell.length_c   1.000
_cell.angle_alpha   90.00
_cell.angle_beta   90.00
_cell.angle_gamma   90.00
#
_symmetry.space_group_name_H-M   'P 1'
#
loop_
_entity.id
_entity.type
_entity.pdbx_description
1 polymer ?
#
loop_
_entity_poly.entity_id
_entity_poly.type
_entity_poly.pdbx_seq_one_letter_code
_entity_poly.pdbx_strand_id
1 'polypeptide(L)'
;MNVEVAERGRARSLEEAAANLGIEPREIVKSLVVKRPDGSFVFALVPGDRQISWPKLRALLGVNRLSLPPADVALAATGYERGTITPLGSTTPWPVWADESISGRISLGAGAHGLSAFVDAGELFAALGATIGDISEPV
;
A
#
# COMPACT_ATOMS: atom_id res chain seq x y z
N MET A 1 -7.87 10.53 13.02
CA MET A 1 -7.63 10.50 11.56
C MET A 1 -8.98 10.40 10.85
N ASN A 2 -9.20 11.26 9.89
CA ASN A 2 -10.44 11.23 9.10
C ASN A 2 -10.26 10.30 7.91
N VAL A 3 -11.16 9.32 7.80
CA VAL A 3 -11.20 8.38 6.69
C VAL A 3 -12.54 8.51 5.99
N GLU A 4 -12.49 8.74 4.68
CA GLU A 4 -13.68 8.79 3.84
C GLU A 4 -13.67 7.60 2.89
N VAL A 5 -14.73 6.80 2.89
CA VAL A 5 -14.84 5.63 2.02
C VAL A 5 -15.65 6.00 0.79
N ALA A 6 -15.13 5.62 -0.39
CA ALA A 6 -15.77 5.88 -1.67
C ALA A 6 -15.81 4.61 -2.52
N GLU A 7 -16.82 4.51 -3.37
CA GLU A 7 -16.93 3.45 -4.36
C GLU A 7 -16.10 3.79 -5.59
N ARG A 8 -15.18 2.90 -5.96
CA ARG A 8 -14.41 3.01 -7.21
C ARG A 8 -15.00 2.17 -8.33
N GLY A 9 -15.98 1.33 -8.03
CA GLY A 9 -16.57 0.40 -8.97
C GLY A 9 -15.60 -0.70 -9.41
N ARG A 10 -15.92 -1.37 -10.52
CA ARG A 10 -15.03 -2.35 -11.15
C ARG A 10 -14.05 -1.64 -12.07
N ALA A 11 -12.83 -1.49 -11.61
CA ALA A 11 -11.75 -0.95 -12.41
C ALA A 11 -10.86 -2.09 -12.91
N ARG A 12 -10.50 -2.05 -14.20
CA ARG A 12 -9.63 -3.04 -14.85
C ARG A 12 -8.16 -2.69 -14.69
N SER A 13 -7.87 -1.44 -14.33
CA SER A 13 -6.54 -0.91 -14.17
C SER A 13 -6.54 0.17 -13.11
N LEU A 14 -5.35 0.54 -12.65
CA LEU A 14 -5.17 1.63 -11.72
C LEU A 14 -5.61 2.97 -12.35
N GLU A 15 -5.34 3.16 -13.64
CA GLU A 15 -5.73 4.35 -14.38
C GLU A 15 -7.25 4.49 -14.46
N GLU A 16 -7.97 3.38 -14.68
CA GLU A 16 -9.42 3.38 -14.69
C GLU A 16 -9.99 3.65 -13.30
N ALA A 17 -9.38 3.09 -12.25
CA ALA A 17 -9.77 3.37 -10.87
C ALA A 17 -9.60 4.85 -10.53
N ALA A 18 -8.49 5.45 -10.95
CA ALA A 18 -8.24 6.88 -10.76
C ALA A 18 -9.30 7.73 -11.46
N ALA A 19 -9.62 7.39 -12.71
CA ALA A 19 -10.66 8.08 -13.47
C ALA A 19 -12.03 7.98 -12.79
N ASN A 20 -12.39 6.79 -12.30
CA ASN A 20 -13.65 6.57 -11.60
C ASN A 20 -13.74 7.38 -10.29
N LEU A 21 -12.62 7.59 -9.63
CA LEU A 21 -12.54 8.36 -8.38
C LEU A 21 -12.35 9.87 -8.63
N GLY A 22 -12.11 10.28 -9.87
CA GLY A 22 -11.85 11.68 -10.22
C GLY A 22 -10.50 12.19 -9.71
N ILE A 23 -9.50 11.33 -9.62
CA ILE A 23 -8.15 11.66 -9.14
C ILE A 23 -7.11 11.19 -10.13
N GLU A 24 -5.85 11.56 -9.89
CA GLU A 24 -4.74 11.11 -10.71
C GLU A 24 -4.15 9.78 -10.20
N PRO A 25 -3.51 8.96 -11.07
CA PRO A 25 -2.90 7.70 -10.67
C PRO A 25 -1.93 7.82 -9.50
N ARG A 26 -1.15 8.89 -9.42
CA ARG A 26 -0.20 9.11 -8.32
C ARG A 26 -0.88 9.28 -6.96
N GLU A 27 -2.16 9.66 -6.95
CA GLU A 27 -2.94 9.85 -5.71
C GLU A 27 -3.49 8.53 -5.18
N ILE A 28 -3.44 7.45 -5.97
CA ILE A 28 -3.74 6.11 -5.51
C ILE A 28 -2.46 5.51 -4.95
N VAL A 29 -2.51 5.07 -3.69
CA VAL A 29 -1.39 4.40 -3.05
C VAL A 29 -1.63 2.90 -3.03
N LYS A 30 -0.68 2.17 -3.60
CA LYS A 30 -0.69 0.70 -3.59
C LYS A 30 -0.15 0.22 -2.24
N SER A 31 -0.89 -0.67 -1.59
CA SER A 31 -0.46 -1.31 -0.34
C SER A 31 0.03 -2.72 -0.65
N LEU A 32 1.35 -2.90 -0.65
CA LEU A 32 1.97 -4.18 -0.94
C LEU A 32 2.37 -4.86 0.36
N VAL A 33 2.07 -6.17 0.46
CA VAL A 33 2.56 -7.01 1.56
C VAL A 33 3.83 -7.68 1.07
N VAL A 34 4.93 -7.45 1.76
CA VAL A 34 6.25 -7.94 1.38
C VAL A 34 6.74 -8.93 2.41
N LYS A 35 7.16 -10.11 1.95
CA LYS A 35 7.70 -11.17 2.82
C LYS A 35 9.20 -10.99 3.01
N ARG A 36 9.63 -11.04 4.27
CA ARG A 36 11.03 -11.00 4.67
C ARG A 36 11.61 -12.43 4.74
N PRO A 37 12.95 -12.57 4.70
CA PRO A 37 13.58 -13.89 4.79
C PRO A 37 13.25 -14.68 6.06
N ASP A 38 12.95 -14.00 7.17
CA ASP A 38 12.59 -14.63 8.45
C ASP A 38 11.13 -15.09 8.51
N GLY A 39 10.36 -14.90 7.45
CA GLY A 39 8.95 -15.26 7.39
C GLY A 39 8.00 -14.18 7.89
N SER A 40 8.50 -13.06 8.41
CA SER A 40 7.67 -11.91 8.75
C SER A 40 7.36 -11.07 7.52
N PHE A 41 6.47 -10.08 7.70
CA PHE A 41 6.00 -9.22 6.62
C PHE A 41 6.20 -7.75 6.96
N VAL A 42 6.21 -6.92 5.93
CA VAL A 42 6.11 -5.47 6.04
C VAL A 42 5.12 -4.98 4.99
N PHE A 43 4.45 -3.87 5.28
CA PHE A 43 3.69 -3.16 4.26
C PHE A 43 4.60 -2.18 3.55
N ALA A 44 4.50 -2.12 2.22
CA ALA A 44 5.16 -1.11 1.40
C ALA A 44 4.09 -0.29 0.69
N LEU A 45 4.07 1.01 0.93
CA LEU A 45 3.11 1.93 0.33
C LEU A 45 3.79 2.69 -0.81
N VAL A 46 3.31 2.51 -2.02
CA VAL A 46 3.92 3.04 -3.25
C VAL A 46 2.86 3.76 -4.08
N PRO A 47 3.18 4.97 -4.61
CA PRO A 47 2.24 5.68 -5.48
C PRO A 47 1.90 4.90 -6.74
N GLY A 48 0.70 5.11 -7.28
CA GLY A 48 0.21 4.38 -8.43
C GLY A 48 0.98 4.59 -9.73
N ASP A 49 1.69 5.72 -9.86
CA ASP A 49 2.53 6.02 -11.03
C ASP A 49 3.98 5.56 -10.86
N ARG A 50 4.29 4.86 -9.77
CA ARG A 50 5.61 4.32 -9.49
C ARG A 50 5.50 2.84 -9.15
N GLN A 51 6.63 2.17 -9.10
CA GLN A 51 6.71 0.77 -8.71
C GLN A 51 7.74 0.60 -7.58
N ILE A 52 7.60 -0.48 -6.82
CA ILE A 52 8.56 -0.78 -5.76
C ILE A 52 9.96 -0.99 -6.35
N SER A 53 10.95 -0.42 -5.71
CA SER A 53 12.36 -0.71 -6.01
C SER A 53 12.86 -1.75 -5.04
N TRP A 54 12.99 -2.98 -5.49
CA TRP A 54 13.46 -4.08 -4.65
C TRP A 54 14.86 -3.83 -4.09
N PRO A 55 15.84 -3.35 -4.89
CA PRO A 55 17.16 -3.04 -4.34
C PRO A 55 17.14 -1.99 -3.24
N LYS A 56 16.36 -0.91 -3.42
CA LYS A 56 16.25 0.14 -2.41
C LYS A 56 15.63 -0.38 -1.11
N LEU A 57 14.54 -1.14 -1.23
CA LEU A 57 13.86 -1.67 -0.05
C LEU A 57 14.71 -2.70 0.68
N ARG A 58 15.40 -3.58 -0.06
CA ARG A 58 16.35 -4.53 0.55
C ARG A 58 17.42 -3.82 1.34
N ALA A 59 17.99 -2.75 0.78
CA ALA A 59 19.03 -1.97 1.45
C ALA A 59 18.53 -1.33 2.74
N LEU A 60 17.33 -0.73 2.71
CA LEU A 60 16.73 -0.09 3.89
C LEU A 60 16.38 -1.09 4.98
N LEU A 61 15.91 -2.27 4.62
CA LEU A 61 15.56 -3.32 5.58
C LEU A 61 16.78 -4.14 6.03
N GLY A 62 17.92 -4.00 5.37
CA GLY A 62 19.14 -4.73 5.70
C GLY A 62 19.03 -6.23 5.42
N VAL A 63 18.34 -6.62 4.35
CA VAL A 63 18.11 -8.03 3.97
C VAL A 63 18.56 -8.28 2.54
N ASN A 64 18.81 -9.56 2.21
CA ASN A 64 19.25 -9.97 0.88
C ASN A 64 18.08 -10.32 -0.05
N ARG A 65 16.93 -10.68 0.51
CA ARG A 65 15.77 -11.13 -0.27
C ARG A 65 14.49 -10.53 0.27
N LEU A 66 13.62 -10.16 -0.65
CA LEU A 66 12.23 -9.80 -0.39
C LEU A 66 11.39 -10.37 -1.51
N SER A 67 10.14 -10.71 -1.22
CA SER A 67 9.22 -11.23 -2.23
C SER A 67 7.79 -10.82 -1.93
N LEU A 68 6.95 -10.84 -2.97
CA LEU A 68 5.51 -10.75 -2.78
C LEU A 68 4.99 -12.17 -2.47
N PRO A 69 4.29 -12.38 -1.36
CA PRO A 69 3.74 -13.69 -1.05
C PRO A 69 2.58 -14.03 -1.99
N PRO A 70 2.24 -15.33 -2.15
CA PRO A 70 1.00 -15.72 -2.82
C PRO A 70 -0.22 -15.12 -2.13
N ALA A 71 -1.33 -15.02 -2.86
CA ALA A 71 -2.56 -14.38 -2.37
C ALA A 71 -3.10 -15.01 -1.07
N ASP A 72 -3.02 -16.34 -0.94
CA ASP A 72 -3.47 -17.06 0.26
C ASP A 72 -2.58 -16.74 1.48
N VAL A 73 -1.29 -16.58 1.28
CA VAL A 73 -0.34 -16.19 2.33
C VAL A 73 -0.59 -14.75 2.76
N ALA A 74 -0.82 -13.85 1.80
CA ALA A 74 -1.16 -12.46 2.09
C ALA A 74 -2.48 -12.34 2.87
N LEU A 75 -3.49 -13.13 2.52
CA LEU A 75 -4.76 -13.18 3.23
C LEU A 75 -4.55 -13.63 4.69
N ALA A 76 -3.78 -14.68 4.90
CA ALA A 76 -3.48 -15.17 6.25
C ALA A 76 -2.72 -14.12 7.09
N ALA A 77 -1.82 -13.37 6.46
CA ALA A 77 -1.00 -12.36 7.14
C ALA A 77 -1.77 -11.08 7.49
N THR A 78 -2.76 -10.69 6.70
CA THR A 78 -3.43 -9.38 6.82
C THR A 78 -4.92 -9.47 7.13
N GLY A 79 -5.58 -10.58 6.80
CA GLY A 79 -7.03 -10.71 6.86
C GLY A 79 -7.74 -10.15 5.62
N TYR A 80 -7.01 -9.69 4.62
CA TYR A 80 -7.56 -9.11 3.40
C TYR A 80 -7.22 -9.90 2.16
N GLU A 81 -8.21 -10.03 1.27
CA GLU A 81 -8.01 -10.62 -0.04
C GLU A 81 -7.16 -9.72 -0.94
N ARG A 82 -6.44 -10.32 -1.88
CA ARG A 82 -5.67 -9.59 -2.88
C ARG A 82 -6.57 -8.58 -3.61
N GLY A 83 -6.07 -7.36 -3.78
CA GLY A 83 -6.82 -6.25 -4.37
C GLY A 83 -7.59 -5.41 -3.35
N THR A 84 -7.66 -5.84 -2.09
CA THR A 84 -8.35 -5.12 -1.01
C THR A 84 -7.41 -4.75 0.14
N ILE A 85 -6.16 -5.16 0.06
CA ILE A 85 -5.20 -5.07 1.15
C ILE A 85 -4.92 -3.61 1.53
N THR A 86 -4.93 -3.35 2.82
CA THR A 86 -4.56 -2.08 3.41
C THR A 86 -3.89 -2.34 4.76
N PRO A 87 -2.94 -1.49 5.20
CA PRO A 87 -2.40 -1.62 6.56
C PRO A 87 -3.42 -1.28 7.64
N LEU A 88 -4.49 -0.56 7.28
CA LEU A 88 -5.56 -0.21 8.22
C LEU A 88 -6.37 -1.45 8.59
N GLY A 89 -6.43 -1.77 9.88
CA GLY A 89 -7.21 -2.91 10.37
C GLY A 89 -6.65 -4.28 10.01
N SER A 90 -5.40 -4.37 9.57
CA SER A 90 -4.74 -5.65 9.34
C SER A 90 -4.77 -6.51 10.62
N THR A 91 -5.01 -7.82 10.47
CA THR A 91 -5.06 -8.74 11.61
C THR A 91 -3.75 -8.75 12.40
N THR A 92 -2.65 -8.50 11.73
CA THR A 92 -1.35 -8.27 12.37
C THR A 92 -0.85 -6.88 11.93
N PRO A 93 -0.45 -6.02 12.87
CA PRO A 93 0.05 -4.68 12.52
C PRO A 93 1.52 -4.74 12.10
N TRP A 94 1.79 -5.29 10.91
CA TRP A 94 3.13 -5.36 10.34
C TRP A 94 3.73 -3.97 10.20
N PRO A 95 5.06 -3.82 10.30
CA PRO A 95 5.72 -2.54 10.05
C PRO A 95 5.36 -1.97 8.68
N VAL A 96 5.24 -0.64 8.59
CA VAL A 96 4.87 0.06 7.36
C VAL A 96 6.04 0.92 6.88
N TRP A 97 6.40 0.74 5.62
CA TRP A 97 7.34 1.59 4.89
C TRP A 97 6.57 2.34 3.82
N ALA A 98 6.67 3.66 3.82
CA ALA A 98 5.98 4.49 2.85
C ALA A 98 6.97 5.24 1.99
N ASP A 99 6.72 5.26 0.66
CA ASP A 99 7.57 6.00 -0.24
C ASP A 99 7.53 7.51 0.05
N GLU A 100 8.68 8.15 0.01
CA GLU A 100 8.82 9.57 0.35
C GLU A 100 8.08 10.52 -0.59
N SER A 101 7.71 10.05 -1.78
CA SER A 101 6.96 10.85 -2.75
C SER A 101 5.47 10.97 -2.45
N ILE A 102 4.95 10.19 -1.48
CA ILE A 102 3.53 10.22 -1.11
C ILE A 102 3.24 11.43 -0.23
N SER A 103 2.28 12.25 -0.62
CA SER A 103 1.88 13.43 0.17
C SER A 103 0.45 13.83 -0.13
N GLY A 104 -0.15 14.61 0.76
CA GLY A 104 -1.48 15.17 0.60
C GLY A 104 -2.59 14.13 0.77
N ARG A 105 -3.75 14.41 0.17
CA ARG A 105 -4.89 13.49 0.19
C ARG A 105 -4.65 12.35 -0.78
N ILE A 106 -4.74 11.13 -0.28
CA ILE A 106 -4.50 9.92 -1.05
C ILE A 106 -5.67 8.95 -0.94
N SER A 107 -5.72 8.02 -1.90
CA SER A 107 -6.64 6.88 -1.89
C SER A 107 -5.84 5.60 -1.71
N LEU A 108 -6.35 4.68 -0.90
CA LEU A 108 -5.77 3.35 -0.75
C LEU A 108 -6.89 2.31 -0.57
N GLY A 109 -6.52 1.04 -0.49
CA GLY A 109 -7.48 -0.05 -0.29
C GLY A 109 -8.28 0.13 0.99
N ALA A 110 -9.54 -0.31 0.97
CA ALA A 110 -10.47 -0.18 2.08
C ALA A 110 -10.88 -1.53 2.69
N GLY A 111 -10.20 -2.61 2.34
CA GLY A 111 -10.49 -3.94 2.86
C GLY A 111 -11.63 -4.68 2.18
N ALA A 112 -12.25 -4.08 1.16
CA ALA A 112 -13.34 -4.71 0.39
C ALA A 112 -13.22 -4.33 -1.09
N HIS A 113 -13.61 -5.25 -1.96
CA HIS A 113 -13.58 -5.01 -3.41
C HIS A 113 -14.50 -3.84 -3.79
N GLY A 114 -14.03 -3.01 -4.72
CA GLY A 114 -14.79 -1.88 -5.24
C GLY A 114 -14.82 -0.65 -4.34
N LEU A 115 -14.18 -0.69 -3.18
CA LEU A 115 -14.12 0.42 -2.24
C LEU A 115 -12.69 0.97 -2.12
N SER A 116 -12.60 2.28 -1.93
CA SER A 116 -11.35 2.98 -1.65
C SER A 116 -11.52 3.86 -0.42
N ALA A 117 -10.44 4.02 0.35
CA ALA A 117 -10.41 4.92 1.49
C ALA A 117 -9.59 6.16 1.12
N PHE A 118 -10.14 7.34 1.41
CA PHE A 118 -9.42 8.62 1.27
C PHE A 118 -8.96 9.10 2.63
N VAL A 119 -7.69 9.44 2.73
CA VAL A 119 -7.08 9.93 3.96
C VAL A 119 -6.00 10.95 3.62
N ASP A 120 -5.62 11.78 4.60
CA ASP A 120 -4.40 12.58 4.50
C ASP A 120 -3.18 11.67 4.77
N ALA A 121 -2.19 11.71 3.88
CA ALA A 121 -1.01 10.85 3.98
C ALA A 121 -0.25 11.06 5.29
N GLY A 122 -0.04 12.31 5.71
CA GLY A 122 0.66 12.61 6.96
C GLY A 122 -0.04 12.05 8.18
N GLU A 123 -1.37 12.18 8.25
CA GLU A 123 -2.16 11.60 9.34
C GLU A 123 -2.10 10.08 9.34
N LEU A 124 -2.18 9.46 8.15
CA LEU A 124 -2.09 8.01 8.00
C LEU A 124 -0.75 7.50 8.50
N PHE A 125 0.34 8.11 8.06
CA PHE A 125 1.69 7.66 8.43
C PHE A 125 1.94 7.83 9.93
N ALA A 126 1.46 8.90 10.53
CA ALA A 126 1.54 9.08 11.97
C ALA A 126 0.74 8.00 12.72
N ALA A 127 -0.48 7.71 12.27
CA ALA A 127 -1.33 6.69 12.89
C ALA A 127 -0.74 5.28 12.79
N LEU A 128 -0.07 4.96 11.68
CA LEU A 128 0.54 3.65 11.45
C LEU A 128 1.96 3.52 12.02
N GLY A 129 2.57 4.62 12.46
CA GLY A 129 3.98 4.61 12.82
C GLY A 129 4.88 4.29 11.62
N ALA A 130 4.52 4.75 10.42
CA ALA A 130 5.22 4.41 9.21
C ALA A 130 6.63 5.00 9.16
N THR A 131 7.55 4.25 8.58
CA THR A 131 8.87 4.74 8.24
C THR A 131 8.85 5.26 6.81
N ILE A 132 9.29 6.51 6.62
CA ILE A 132 9.31 7.16 5.30
C ILE A 132 10.69 6.97 4.68
N GLY A 133 10.73 6.57 3.42
CA GLY A 133 12.00 6.39 2.71
C GLY A 133 11.83 6.32 1.22
N ASP A 134 12.94 6.30 0.50
CA ASP A 134 12.96 6.12 -0.95
C ASP A 134 12.91 4.63 -1.26
N ILE A 135 11.70 4.12 -1.53
CA ILE A 135 11.45 2.69 -1.78
C ILE A 135 10.89 2.41 -3.16
N SER A 136 10.77 3.42 -4.00
CA SER A 136 10.15 3.26 -5.33
C SER A 136 11.03 3.78 -6.46
N GLU A 137 10.62 3.45 -7.67
CA GLU A 137 11.24 3.90 -8.91
C GLU A 137 10.16 4.18 -9.95
N PRO A 138 10.44 4.95 -11.00
CA PRO A 138 9.49 5.16 -12.09
C PRO A 138 9.09 3.85 -12.74
N VAL A 139 7.85 3.79 -13.18
CA VAL A 139 7.33 2.64 -13.93
C VAL A 139 7.98 2.56 -15.31
#